data_09715596ef0e4508064fc0b6ccfcccb2
#
_entry.id   09715596ef0e4508064fc0b6ccfcccb2
#
_cell.length_a   1.000
_cell.length_b   1.000
_cell.length_c   1.000
_cell.angle_alpha   90.00
_cell.angle_beta   90.00
_cell.angle_gamma   90.00
#
_symmetry.space_group_name_H-M   'P 1'
#
loop_
_entity.id
_entity.type
_entity.pdbx_description
1 polymer ?
#
loop_
_entity_poly.entity_id
_entity_poly.type
_entity_poly.pdbx_seq_one_letter_code
_entity_poly.pdbx_strand_id
1 'polypeptide(L)'
;MRWFVLTAILLVAVALGVGFFVHARQGQVQPPTSQLQTRVVTIPVEGMVCLACTARVKSTLKTINGVAEVEVNLAGRDLRVEYLEGKVSPDQLVSAINRLGYRAGPPKAEETR
;
A
#
# COMPACT_ATOMS: atom_id res chain seq x y z
N MET A 1 -61.66 0.04 -3.28
CA MET A 1 -60.86 1.26 -3.41
C MET A 1 -59.90 1.51 -2.24
N ARG A 2 -60.37 1.48 -1.03
CA ARG A 2 -59.52 1.73 0.16
C ARG A 2 -58.39 0.71 0.30
N TRP A 3 -58.59 -0.51 -0.07
CA TRP A 3 -57.60 -1.56 -0.01
C TRP A 3 -56.50 -1.40 -1.08
N PHE A 4 -56.83 -0.97 -2.29
CA PHE A 4 -55.84 -0.72 -3.34
C PHE A 4 -54.92 0.47 -3.00
N VAL A 5 -55.43 1.49 -2.32
CA VAL A 5 -54.65 2.63 -1.88
C VAL A 5 -53.63 2.21 -0.80
N LEU A 6 -54.04 1.36 0.14
CA LEU A 6 -53.16 0.84 1.20
C LEU A 6 -52.04 -0.04 0.63
N THR A 7 -52.34 -0.91 -0.34
CA THR A 7 -51.33 -1.74 -0.99
C THR A 7 -50.37 -0.90 -1.82
N ALA A 8 -50.82 0.12 -2.51
CA ALA A 8 -49.98 1.02 -3.24
C ALA A 8 -49.01 1.80 -2.33
N ILE A 9 -49.49 2.29 -1.19
CA ILE A 9 -48.66 3.00 -0.21
C ILE A 9 -47.58 2.05 0.37
N LEU A 10 -47.97 0.81 0.66
CA LEU A 10 -47.04 -0.16 1.20
C LEU A 10 -45.94 -0.53 0.20
N LEU A 11 -46.27 -0.66 -1.09
CA LEU A 11 -45.27 -0.93 -2.13
C LEU A 11 -44.31 0.23 -2.32
N VAL A 12 -44.81 1.46 -2.27
CA VAL A 12 -43.94 2.66 -2.36
C VAL A 12 -43.02 2.76 -1.15
N ALA A 13 -43.50 2.47 0.04
CA ALA A 13 -42.69 2.49 1.25
C ALA A 13 -41.56 1.45 1.21
N VAL A 14 -41.88 0.26 0.71
CA VAL A 14 -40.86 -0.81 0.52
C VAL A 14 -39.82 -0.40 -0.53
N ALA A 15 -40.25 0.15 -1.64
CA ALA A 15 -39.33 0.60 -2.70
C ALA A 15 -38.38 1.70 -2.22
N LEU A 16 -38.89 2.67 -1.47
CA LEU A 16 -38.08 3.75 -0.88
C LEU A 16 -37.14 3.22 0.21
N GLY A 17 -37.60 2.26 1.03
CA GLY A 17 -36.78 1.64 2.06
C GLY A 17 -35.62 0.83 1.50
N VAL A 18 -35.86 0.04 0.46
CA VAL A 18 -34.81 -0.74 -0.21
C VAL A 18 -33.81 0.17 -0.91
N GLY A 19 -34.29 1.21 -1.59
CA GLY A 19 -33.40 2.19 -2.24
C GLY A 19 -32.49 2.90 -1.25
N PHE A 20 -32.99 3.28 -0.09
CA PHE A 20 -32.22 3.91 0.97
C PHE A 20 -31.18 2.95 1.58
N PHE A 21 -31.55 1.68 1.73
CA PHE A 21 -30.64 0.67 2.31
C PHE A 21 -29.51 0.30 1.36
N VAL A 22 -29.76 0.29 0.06
CA VAL A 22 -28.72 0.03 -0.96
C VAL A 22 -27.77 1.22 -1.07
N HIS A 23 -28.28 2.46 -1.00
CA HIS A 23 -27.45 3.66 -1.03
C HIS A 23 -26.57 3.82 0.24
N ALA A 24 -27.08 3.40 1.39
CA ALA A 24 -26.31 3.45 2.64
C ALA A 24 -25.15 2.43 2.67
N ARG A 25 -25.23 1.38 1.85
CA ARG A 25 -24.12 0.40 1.72
C ARG A 25 -23.02 0.82 0.75
N GLN A 26 -23.26 1.83 -0.06
CA GLN A 26 -22.22 2.45 -0.91
C GLN A 26 -21.46 3.55 -0.18
N GLY A 27 -21.76 3.80 1.08
CA GLY A 27 -20.87 4.49 1.99
C GLY A 27 -19.61 3.63 2.08
N GLN A 28 -18.67 3.96 1.24
CA GLN A 28 -17.34 3.43 1.20
C GLN A 28 -16.80 3.31 2.61
N VAL A 29 -16.59 2.10 3.04
CA VAL A 29 -15.53 1.84 3.97
C VAL A 29 -14.24 2.16 3.21
N GLN A 30 -13.96 3.43 3.04
CA GLN A 30 -12.58 3.84 2.96
C GLN A 30 -12.00 3.44 4.30
N PRO A 31 -11.07 2.51 4.33
CA PRO A 31 -10.33 2.32 5.56
C PRO A 31 -9.80 3.70 5.93
N PRO A 32 -9.84 4.08 7.21
CA PRO A 32 -9.20 5.30 7.68
C PRO A 32 -7.69 5.12 7.63
N THR A 33 -7.18 4.79 6.48
CA THR A 33 -5.80 4.99 6.09
C THR A 33 -5.70 6.42 5.60
N SER A 34 -6.24 7.26 6.43
CA SER A 34 -5.92 8.64 6.45
C SER A 34 -4.41 8.73 6.37
N GLN A 35 -3.92 9.14 5.22
CA GLN A 35 -2.70 9.90 5.08
C GLN A 35 -1.35 9.17 5.11
N LEU A 36 -1.28 7.87 5.27
CA LEU A 36 -0.05 7.14 5.02
C LEU A 36 -0.06 6.70 3.55
N GLN A 37 0.40 7.58 2.69
CA GLN A 37 0.56 7.25 1.27
C GLN A 37 1.70 6.24 1.13
N THR A 38 1.39 5.11 0.52
CA THR A 38 2.41 4.15 0.13
C THR A 38 3.21 4.74 -1.02
N ARG A 39 4.50 4.86 -0.84
CA ARG A 39 5.43 5.30 -1.89
C ARG A 39 6.37 4.18 -2.27
N VAL A 40 6.85 4.24 -3.50
CA VAL A 40 7.83 3.31 -4.02
C VAL A 40 9.12 4.04 -4.28
N VAL A 41 10.22 3.48 -3.83
CA VAL A 41 11.56 3.99 -4.09
C VAL A 41 12.42 2.90 -4.69
N THR A 42 13.19 3.24 -5.70
CA THR A 42 14.19 2.36 -6.29
C THR A 42 15.56 2.81 -5.84
N ILE A 43 16.31 1.91 -5.21
CA ILE A 43 17.64 2.17 -4.67
C ILE A 43 18.63 1.28 -5.42
N PRO A 44 19.58 1.85 -6.16
CA PRO A 44 20.66 1.06 -6.74
C PRO A 44 21.59 0.57 -5.63
N VAL A 45 21.86 -0.75 -5.62
CA VAL A 45 22.70 -1.37 -4.61
C VAL A 45 23.83 -2.15 -5.26
N GLU A 46 25.05 -1.81 -4.94
CA GLU A 46 26.24 -2.52 -5.38
C GLU A 46 26.67 -3.58 -4.36
N GLY A 47 27.18 -4.69 -4.86
CA GLY A 47 27.68 -5.79 -4.04
C GLY A 47 26.69 -6.93 -3.80
N MET A 48 25.46 -6.83 -4.29
CA MET A 48 24.50 -7.95 -4.27
C MET A 48 24.77 -8.89 -5.43
N VAL A 49 25.60 -9.90 -5.20
CA VAL A 49 26.00 -10.84 -6.26
C VAL A 49 25.46 -12.25 -6.03
N CYS A 50 24.72 -12.50 -4.96
CA CYS A 50 24.19 -13.83 -4.67
C CYS A 50 22.74 -13.78 -4.14
N LEU A 51 22.02 -14.90 -4.31
CA LEU A 51 20.66 -15.03 -3.83
C LEU A 51 20.54 -14.92 -2.30
N ALA A 52 21.51 -15.44 -1.56
CA ALA A 52 21.54 -15.32 -0.11
C ALA A 52 21.73 -13.86 0.34
N CYS A 53 22.49 -13.09 -0.41
CA CYS A 53 22.69 -11.67 -0.16
C CYS A 53 21.37 -10.89 -0.34
N THR A 54 20.65 -11.17 -1.40
CA THR A 54 19.34 -10.53 -1.67
C THR A 54 18.31 -10.89 -0.63
N ALA A 55 18.25 -12.15 -0.22
CA ALA A 55 17.35 -12.62 0.84
C ALA A 55 17.63 -11.92 2.17
N ARG A 56 18.88 -11.71 2.50
CA ARG A 56 19.29 -11.00 3.72
C ARG A 56 18.88 -9.54 3.70
N VAL A 57 19.12 -8.83 2.60
CA VAL A 57 18.69 -7.44 2.42
C VAL A 57 17.17 -7.33 2.51
N LYS A 58 16.46 -8.18 1.79
CA LYS A 58 15.00 -8.22 1.80
C LYS A 58 14.45 -8.46 3.21
N SER A 59 14.97 -9.44 3.92
CA SER A 59 14.56 -9.77 5.27
C SER A 59 14.81 -8.61 6.24
N THR A 60 15.97 -7.99 6.17
CA THR A 60 16.34 -6.87 7.05
C THR A 60 15.45 -5.65 6.80
N LEU A 61 15.20 -5.31 5.56
CA LEU A 61 14.33 -4.18 5.24
C LEU A 61 12.88 -4.42 5.65
N LYS A 62 12.38 -5.64 5.54
CA LYS A 62 11.04 -6.00 6.01
C LYS A 62 10.85 -5.88 7.52
N THR A 63 11.91 -5.90 8.31
CA THR A 63 11.85 -5.69 9.77
C THR A 63 11.68 -4.22 10.15
N ILE A 64 11.88 -3.31 9.22
CA ILE A 64 11.73 -1.87 9.47
C ILE A 64 10.24 -1.51 9.45
N ASN A 65 9.76 -0.86 10.51
CA ASN A 65 8.39 -0.36 10.58
C ASN A 65 8.14 0.65 9.46
N GLY A 66 7.08 0.42 8.69
CA GLY A 66 6.71 1.28 7.59
C GLY A 66 7.07 0.73 6.21
N VAL A 67 7.85 -0.35 6.13
CA VAL A 67 8.13 -1.07 4.89
C VAL A 67 7.01 -2.05 4.59
N ALA A 68 6.32 -1.86 3.46
CA ALA A 68 5.22 -2.72 3.03
C ALA A 68 5.72 -3.92 2.23
N GLU A 69 6.55 -3.68 1.21
CA GLU A 69 7.09 -4.72 0.34
C GLU A 69 8.51 -4.36 -0.13
N VAL A 70 9.30 -5.39 -0.38
CA VAL A 70 10.67 -5.26 -0.89
C VAL A 70 10.85 -6.21 -2.06
N GLU A 71 11.23 -5.68 -3.20
CA GLU A 71 11.55 -6.43 -4.40
C GLU A 71 13.00 -6.18 -4.79
N VAL A 72 13.73 -7.25 -5.06
CA VAL A 72 15.14 -7.17 -5.43
C VAL A 72 15.31 -7.58 -6.88
N ASN A 73 15.90 -6.71 -7.67
CA ASN A 73 16.25 -6.98 -9.06
C ASN A 73 17.76 -7.18 -9.18
N LEU A 74 18.17 -8.43 -9.26
CA LEU A 74 19.58 -8.79 -9.41
C LEU A 74 20.17 -8.37 -10.76
N ALA A 75 19.39 -8.45 -11.82
CA ALA A 75 19.84 -8.10 -13.16
C ALA A 75 20.12 -6.59 -13.29
N GLY A 76 19.25 -5.76 -12.70
CA GLY A 76 19.40 -4.31 -12.68
C GLY A 76 20.28 -3.79 -11.54
N ARG A 77 20.66 -4.64 -10.60
CA ARG A 77 21.38 -4.26 -9.36
C ARG A 77 20.67 -3.17 -8.59
N ASP A 78 19.36 -3.23 -8.55
CA ASP A 78 18.51 -2.28 -7.87
C ASP A 78 17.53 -2.96 -6.93
N LEU A 79 17.01 -2.18 -6.01
CA LEU A 79 16.09 -2.61 -4.98
C LEU A 79 14.88 -1.69 -5.02
N ARG A 80 13.72 -2.27 -5.19
CA ARG A 80 12.44 -1.56 -5.14
C ARG A 80 11.77 -1.78 -3.79
N VAL A 81 11.49 -0.70 -3.09
CA VAL A 81 10.89 -0.75 -1.76
C VAL A 81 9.60 0.04 -1.75
N GLU A 82 8.51 -0.62 -1.37
CA GLU A 82 7.26 0.05 -1.03
C GLU A 82 7.26 0.37 0.46
N TYR A 83 7.07 1.62 0.80
CA TYR A 83 7.08 2.08 2.18
C TYR A 83 5.96 3.10 2.43
N LEU A 84 5.59 3.24 3.70
CA LEU A 84 4.61 4.22 4.13
C LEU A 84 5.30 5.54 4.44
N GLU A 85 4.93 6.58 3.71
CA GLU A 85 5.43 7.92 3.96
C GLU A 85 5.04 8.38 5.37
N GLY A 86 5.98 8.93 6.08
CA GLY A 86 5.80 9.38 7.47
C GLY A 86 6.23 8.35 8.54
N LYS A 87 6.36 7.07 8.20
CA LYS A 87 6.90 6.05 9.12
C LYS A 87 8.38 5.77 8.88
N VAL A 88 8.80 5.75 7.64
CA VAL A 88 10.19 5.50 7.24
C VAL A 88 10.56 6.45 6.10
N SER A 89 11.80 6.88 6.07
CA SER A 89 12.34 7.71 4.98
C SER A 89 13.25 6.89 4.07
N PRO A 90 13.42 7.30 2.79
CA PRO A 90 14.38 6.65 1.89
C PRO A 90 15.81 6.63 2.43
N ASP A 91 16.22 7.67 3.16
CA ASP A 91 17.54 7.76 3.76
C ASP A 91 17.77 6.69 4.85
N GLN A 92 16.74 6.35 5.60
CA GLN A 92 16.79 5.26 6.57
C GLN A 92 16.98 3.90 5.88
N LEU A 93 16.34 3.69 4.74
CA LEU A 93 16.50 2.48 3.94
C LEU A 93 17.93 2.36 3.40
N VAL A 94 18.47 3.44 2.86
CA VAL A 94 19.85 3.52 2.39
C VAL A 94 20.83 3.22 3.53
N SER A 95 20.63 3.81 4.69
CA SER A 95 21.47 3.57 5.87
C SER A 95 21.41 2.12 6.33
N ALA A 96 20.24 1.51 6.30
CA ALA A 96 20.10 0.09 6.68
C ALA A 96 20.85 -0.84 5.72
N ILE A 97 20.81 -0.55 4.42
CA ILE A 97 21.53 -1.30 3.39
C ILE A 97 23.05 -1.15 3.59
N ASN A 98 23.52 0.06 3.84
CA ASN A 98 24.95 0.32 4.08
C ASN A 98 25.47 -0.37 5.33
N ARG A 99 24.64 -0.49 6.38
CA ARG A 99 25.00 -1.24 7.61
C ARG A 99 25.19 -2.73 7.37
N LEU A 100 24.57 -3.27 6.34
CA LEU A 100 24.76 -4.67 5.95
C LEU A 100 26.05 -4.92 5.19
N GLY A 101 26.79 -3.87 4.85
CA GLY A 101 28.05 -3.94 4.10
C GLY A 101 27.90 -3.77 2.59
N TYR A 102 26.71 -3.43 2.12
CA TYR A 102 26.44 -3.11 0.72
C TYR A 102 26.58 -1.60 0.48
N ARG A 103 26.75 -1.22 -0.77
CA ARG A 103 26.75 0.19 -1.17
C ARG A 103 25.41 0.55 -1.82
N ALA A 104 24.61 1.31 -1.12
CA ALA A 104 23.38 1.86 -1.65
C ALA A 104 23.67 3.23 -2.29
N GLY A 105 23.22 3.40 -3.52
CA GLY A 105 23.26 4.68 -4.22
C GLY A 105 22.11 5.61 -3.82
N PRO A 106 21.99 6.77 -4.47
CA PRO A 106 20.92 7.71 -4.17
C PRO A 106 19.55 7.10 -4.49
N PRO A 107 18.57 7.22 -3.59
CA PRO A 107 17.25 6.68 -3.81
C PRO A 107 16.53 7.46 -4.91
N LYS A 108 15.89 6.75 -5.83
CA LYS A 108 15.03 7.31 -6.87
C LYS A 108 13.58 7.09 -6.48
N ALA A 109 12.85 8.14 -6.18
CA ALA A 109 11.43 8.04 -5.90
C ALA A 109 10.68 7.71 -7.20
N GLU A 110 9.93 6.62 -7.18
CA GLU A 110 8.94 6.33 -8.21
C GLU A 110 7.60 6.87 -7.72
N GLU A 111 7.00 7.76 -8.50
CA GLU A 111 5.64 8.19 -8.22
C GLU A 111 4.70 7.01 -8.44
N THR A 112 4.14 6.51 -7.35
CA THR A 112 2.98 5.62 -7.44
C THR A 112 1.77 6.42 -7.90
N ARG A 113 1.28 6.06 -9.04
CA ARG A 113 -0.05 6.48 -9.46
C ARG A 113 -1.12 5.70 -8.72
#